data_0ce59602fa78207800e5ca97c3792b7d
#
_entry.id   0ce59602fa78207800e5ca97c3792b7d
#
_cell.length_a   1.000
_cell.length_b   1.000
_cell.length_c   1.000
_cell.angle_alpha   90.00
_cell.angle_beta   90.00
_cell.angle_gamma   90.00
#
_symmetry.space_group_name_H-M   'P 1'
#
loop_
_entity.id
_entity.type
_entity.pdbx_description
1 polymer ?
#
loop_
_entity_poly.entity_id
_entity_poly.type
_entity_poly.pdbx_seq_one_letter_code
_entity_poly.pdbx_strand_id
1 'polypeptide(L)'
;SMCEDYHVNIPSLKDQVSAEEWQLRVDLAAAYRLVDLYGWSDLVFTHISARVPGPEHHFLINPYGLMFDEITASSLVKVDGQCNKVMDSPFPVNPAGFNIHSAVHEVREDVGCVMHTHTVAGVAVSAQRDGVLPISQQSTFVLGSLAYHDYEGVAFREDEKPRLQADLGDKRFLMLRNHGLLVASRTIADAFLNMYLFESTCRIQLAAQSGGAALTEVDPGIMAGVSRASKVQTGGQGGNFVWPALIRKLDRVDPSYKT
;
A
#
# COMPACT_ATOMS: atom_id res chain seq x y z
N SER A 1 0.37 32.07 24.29
CA SER A 1 1.00 30.88 24.79
C SER A 1 1.34 29.93 23.65
N MET A 2 2.59 29.56 23.54
CA MET A 2 3.14 28.78 22.43
C MET A 2 2.89 27.27 22.58
N CYS A 3 1.92 26.87 23.33
CA CYS A 3 1.41 25.48 23.34
C CYS A 3 0.00 25.51 22.77
N GLU A 4 -0.10 25.75 21.48
CA GLU A 4 -1.33 25.41 20.79
C GLU A 4 -1.51 23.90 20.86
N ASP A 5 -2.70 23.51 21.21
CA ASP A 5 -3.08 22.12 21.36
C ASP A 5 -3.16 21.52 19.94
N TYR A 6 -2.13 20.77 19.52
CA TYR A 6 -2.08 20.16 18.21
C TYR A 6 -2.99 18.92 18.08
N HIS A 7 -3.92 18.73 19.02
CA HIS A 7 -4.88 17.66 18.95
C HIS A 7 -5.87 17.87 17.80
N VAL A 8 -5.96 16.86 16.93
CA VAL A 8 -6.94 16.86 15.84
C VAL A 8 -8.26 16.33 16.38
N ASN A 9 -9.31 17.16 16.33
CA ASN A 9 -10.65 16.71 16.68
C ASN A 9 -11.29 16.05 15.47
N ILE A 10 -11.61 14.75 15.59
CA ILE A 10 -12.17 13.93 14.52
C ILE A 10 -13.59 13.52 14.88
N PRO A 11 -14.62 14.16 14.28
CA PRO A 11 -16.01 13.75 14.49
C PRO A 11 -16.26 12.34 13.98
N SER A 12 -17.02 11.55 14.69
CA SER A 12 -17.39 10.20 14.25
C SER A 12 -18.28 10.22 13.02
N LEU A 13 -17.96 9.40 12.03
CA LEU A 13 -18.76 9.21 10.82
C LEU A 13 -19.55 7.88 10.84
N LYS A 14 -19.49 7.13 11.94
CA LYS A 14 -20.02 5.75 12.00
C LYS A 14 -21.48 5.67 11.58
N ASP A 15 -22.30 6.61 12.02
CA ASP A 15 -23.73 6.63 11.73
C ASP A 15 -24.10 7.34 10.42
N GLN A 16 -23.10 7.88 9.69
CA GLN A 16 -23.29 8.63 8.45
C GLN A 16 -22.95 7.83 7.20
N VAL A 17 -22.40 6.62 7.36
CA VAL A 17 -22.01 5.74 6.25
C VAL A 17 -22.64 4.36 6.44
N SER A 18 -22.65 3.56 5.37
CA SER A 18 -23.12 2.17 5.45
C SER A 18 -22.21 1.34 6.36
N ALA A 19 -22.72 0.24 6.88
CA ALA A 19 -21.93 -0.70 7.67
C ALA A 19 -20.73 -1.24 6.87
N GLU A 20 -20.92 -1.45 5.56
CA GLU A 20 -19.88 -1.93 4.66
C GLU A 20 -18.78 -0.88 4.47
N GLU A 21 -19.13 0.37 4.25
CA GLU A 21 -18.14 1.47 4.16
C GLU A 21 -17.44 1.66 5.50
N TRP A 22 -18.15 1.56 6.62
CA TRP A 22 -17.53 1.71 7.94
C TRP A 22 -16.46 0.63 8.18
N GLN A 23 -16.75 -0.63 7.84
CA GLN A 23 -15.76 -1.70 7.97
C GLN A 23 -14.55 -1.45 7.07
N LEU A 24 -14.77 -0.96 5.85
CA LEU A 24 -13.68 -0.59 4.94
C LEU A 24 -12.81 0.52 5.54
N ARG A 25 -13.43 1.53 6.16
CA ARG A 25 -12.74 2.61 6.86
C ARG A 25 -11.89 2.10 8.03
N VAL A 26 -12.45 1.19 8.83
CA VAL A 26 -11.72 0.56 9.94
C VAL A 26 -10.51 -0.21 9.41
N ASP A 27 -10.68 -1.02 8.39
CA ASP A 27 -9.60 -1.81 7.81
C ASP A 27 -8.53 -0.92 7.18
N LEU A 28 -8.91 0.14 6.47
CA LEU A 28 -7.95 1.07 5.88
C LEU A 28 -7.17 1.85 6.94
N ALA A 29 -7.85 2.33 7.98
CA ALA A 29 -7.18 2.97 9.12
C ALA A 29 -6.21 2.02 9.81
N ALA A 30 -6.60 0.75 9.97
CA ALA A 30 -5.72 -0.29 10.49
C ALA A 30 -4.47 -0.45 9.61
N ALA A 31 -4.63 -0.46 8.29
CA ALA A 31 -3.51 -0.57 7.36
C ALA A 31 -2.53 0.59 7.51
N TYR A 32 -3.01 1.82 7.63
CA TYR A 32 -2.16 2.99 7.90
C TYR A 32 -1.37 2.83 9.22
N ARG A 33 -2.06 2.43 10.29
CA ARG A 33 -1.42 2.20 11.59
C ARG A 33 -0.38 1.09 11.54
N LEU A 34 -0.67 0.01 10.81
CA LEU A 34 0.27 -1.11 10.63
C LEU A 34 1.48 -0.70 9.82
N VAL A 35 1.32 0.08 8.76
CA VAL A 35 2.44 0.63 7.98
C VAL A 35 3.37 1.43 8.87
N ASP A 36 2.82 2.27 9.74
CA ASP A 36 3.63 3.01 10.73
C ASP A 36 4.28 2.07 11.75
N LEU A 37 3.52 1.13 12.30
CA LEU A 37 4.01 0.18 13.30
C LEU A 37 5.21 -0.64 12.79
N TYR A 38 5.20 -1.02 11.50
CA TYR A 38 6.30 -1.75 10.86
C TYR A 38 7.44 -0.84 10.39
N GLY A 39 7.33 0.47 10.57
CA GLY A 39 8.39 1.41 10.21
C GLY A 39 8.45 1.74 8.72
N TRP A 40 7.34 1.63 7.99
CA TRP A 40 7.28 1.89 6.55
C TRP A 40 6.70 3.26 6.19
N SER A 41 6.29 4.04 7.17
CA SER A 41 5.77 5.39 6.93
C SER A 41 6.89 6.37 6.57
N ASP A 42 6.54 7.42 5.85
CA ASP A 42 7.43 8.51 5.44
C ASP A 42 6.79 9.84 5.86
N LEU A 43 6.82 10.13 7.17
CA LEU A 43 6.15 11.28 7.77
C LEU A 43 4.66 11.30 7.37
N VAL A 44 4.22 12.37 6.73
CA VAL A 44 2.84 12.56 6.25
C VAL A 44 2.67 12.16 4.78
N PHE A 45 3.75 11.69 4.16
CA PHE A 45 3.80 11.37 2.72
C PHE A 45 3.38 9.94 2.45
N THR A 46 3.17 9.63 1.18
CA THR A 46 2.59 8.41 0.65
C THR A 46 1.12 8.23 1.02
N HIS A 47 0.46 7.31 0.35
CA HIS A 47 -0.97 7.11 0.48
C HIS A 47 -1.33 5.64 0.33
N ILE A 48 -2.42 5.25 0.98
CA ILE A 48 -3.11 3.99 0.74
C ILE A 48 -4.53 4.33 0.35
N SER A 49 -5.00 3.87 -0.80
CA SER A 49 -6.38 4.08 -1.22
C SER A 49 -7.16 2.78 -1.24
N ALA A 50 -8.44 2.87 -0.94
CA ALA A 50 -9.35 1.73 -1.00
C ALA A 50 -10.61 2.10 -1.77
N ARG A 51 -11.05 1.21 -2.65
CA ARG A 51 -12.28 1.38 -3.43
C ARG A 51 -13.49 1.13 -2.55
N VAL A 52 -14.40 2.09 -2.48
CA VAL A 52 -15.68 1.90 -1.82
C VAL A 52 -16.56 1.00 -2.69
N PRO A 53 -17.17 -0.06 -2.14
CA PRO A 53 -18.07 -0.90 -2.92
C PRO A 53 -19.25 -0.09 -3.48
N GLY A 54 -19.65 -0.41 -4.71
CA GLY A 54 -20.75 0.25 -5.40
C GLY A 54 -20.38 0.76 -6.79
N PRO A 55 -21.34 1.22 -7.56
CA PRO A 55 -21.12 1.67 -8.94
C PRO A 55 -20.58 3.10 -9.07
N GLU A 56 -20.45 3.83 -7.96
CA GLU A 56 -20.13 5.27 -7.97
C GLU A 56 -18.66 5.56 -8.23
N HIS A 57 -17.76 4.57 -8.11
CA HIS A 57 -16.31 4.74 -8.23
C HIS A 57 -15.77 5.78 -7.24
N HIS A 58 -16.10 5.58 -5.95
CA HIS A 58 -15.56 6.38 -4.86
C HIS A 58 -14.41 5.62 -4.17
N PHE A 59 -13.53 6.40 -3.56
CA PHE A 59 -12.32 5.88 -2.92
C PHE A 59 -12.12 6.54 -1.55
N LEU A 60 -11.52 5.80 -0.62
CA LEU A 60 -11.06 6.36 0.63
C LEU A 60 -9.56 6.58 0.57
N ILE A 61 -9.11 7.71 1.12
CA ILE A 61 -7.71 8.10 1.19
C ILE A 61 -7.46 8.81 2.51
N ASN A 62 -6.19 8.89 2.93
CA ASN A 62 -5.83 9.56 4.17
C ASN A 62 -6.01 11.09 4.08
N PRO A 63 -6.31 11.74 5.22
CA PRO A 63 -6.22 13.19 5.32
C PRO A 63 -4.75 13.62 5.18
N TYR A 64 -4.49 14.51 4.24
CA TYR A 64 -3.12 14.97 3.98
C TYR A 64 -2.62 15.86 5.12
N GLY A 65 -1.47 15.51 5.66
CA GLY A 65 -0.86 16.23 6.75
C GLY A 65 -0.97 15.52 8.11
N LEU A 66 -1.75 14.44 8.22
CA LEU A 66 -1.74 13.59 9.40
C LEU A 66 -0.66 12.51 9.29
N MET A 67 0.00 12.23 10.41
CA MET A 67 0.87 11.06 10.53
C MET A 67 0.02 9.78 10.48
N PHE A 68 0.60 8.70 10.00
CA PHE A 68 -0.17 7.46 9.84
C PHE A 68 -0.67 6.87 11.16
N ASP A 69 0.02 7.13 12.27
CA ASP A 69 -0.42 6.68 13.59
C ASP A 69 -1.57 7.52 14.19
N GLU A 70 -1.95 8.63 13.54
CA GLU A 70 -3.10 9.46 13.93
C GLU A 70 -4.38 9.09 13.18
N ILE A 71 -4.27 8.31 12.10
CA ILE A 71 -5.40 8.05 11.20
C ILE A 71 -6.42 7.15 11.88
N THR A 72 -7.70 7.52 11.75
CA THR A 72 -8.84 6.75 12.24
C THR A 72 -9.83 6.50 11.11
N ALA A 73 -10.77 5.61 11.34
CA ALA A 73 -11.84 5.32 10.37
C ALA A 73 -12.60 6.58 9.95
N SER A 74 -12.86 7.49 10.91
CA SER A 74 -13.58 8.74 10.66
C SER A 74 -12.73 9.83 10.03
N SER A 75 -11.41 9.77 10.14
CA SER A 75 -10.52 10.77 9.52
C SER A 75 -10.32 10.55 8.02
N LEU A 76 -10.56 9.36 7.53
CA LEU A 76 -10.41 9.05 6.10
C LEU A 76 -11.38 9.86 5.25
N VAL A 77 -10.91 10.31 4.10
CA VAL A 77 -11.66 11.20 3.20
C VAL A 77 -12.16 10.39 2.02
N LYS A 78 -13.44 10.56 1.67
CA LYS A 78 -14.04 9.92 0.50
C LYS A 78 -13.97 10.87 -0.69
N VAL A 79 -13.38 10.36 -1.79
CA VAL A 79 -13.15 11.13 -3.02
C VAL A 79 -13.64 10.34 -4.24
N ASP A 80 -13.83 11.06 -5.35
CA ASP A 80 -14.03 10.44 -6.66
C ASP A 80 -12.70 10.14 -7.37
N GLY A 81 -12.74 9.66 -8.60
CA GLY A 81 -11.56 9.32 -9.39
C GLY A 81 -10.65 10.50 -9.72
N GLN A 82 -11.13 11.74 -9.60
CA GLN A 82 -10.38 12.97 -9.80
C GLN A 82 -9.95 13.61 -8.48
N CYS A 83 -10.08 12.90 -7.36
CA CYS A 83 -9.77 13.39 -6.02
C CYS A 83 -10.67 14.53 -5.52
N ASN A 84 -11.86 14.68 -6.07
CA ASN A 84 -12.85 15.59 -5.52
C ASN A 84 -13.56 14.94 -4.33
N LYS A 85 -13.74 15.68 -3.24
CA LYS A 85 -14.51 15.19 -2.09
C LYS A 85 -15.95 14.94 -2.49
N VAL A 86 -16.46 13.77 -2.15
CA VAL A 86 -17.87 13.37 -2.36
C VAL A 86 -18.64 13.27 -1.06
N MET A 87 -18.00 13.58 0.05
CA MET A 87 -18.57 13.65 1.39
C MET A 87 -17.82 14.75 2.15
N ASP A 88 -18.54 15.52 2.96
CA ASP A 88 -17.95 16.60 3.75
C ASP A 88 -16.85 16.05 4.68
N SER A 89 -15.74 16.76 4.71
CA SER A 89 -14.61 16.46 5.57
C SER A 89 -13.85 17.74 5.89
N PRO A 90 -13.41 17.93 7.15
CA PRO A 90 -12.58 19.07 7.51
C PRO A 90 -11.13 18.92 7.04
N PHE A 91 -10.74 17.74 6.54
CA PHE A 91 -9.37 17.44 6.20
C PHE A 91 -9.05 17.71 4.74
N PRO A 92 -7.84 18.20 4.42
CA PRO A 92 -7.38 18.30 3.05
C PRO A 92 -7.03 16.93 2.47
N VAL A 93 -7.03 16.85 1.14
CA VAL A 93 -6.51 15.73 0.37
C VAL A 93 -5.38 16.21 -0.53
N ASN A 94 -4.54 15.28 -1.00
CA ASN A 94 -3.45 15.58 -1.93
C ASN A 94 -3.78 15.05 -3.33
N PRO A 95 -4.31 15.88 -4.25
CA PRO A 95 -4.65 15.43 -5.60
C PRO A 95 -3.44 14.88 -6.35
N ALA A 96 -2.26 15.50 -6.19
CA ALA A 96 -1.03 15.05 -6.84
C ALA A 96 -0.63 13.65 -6.35
N GLY A 97 -0.77 13.38 -5.05
CA GLY A 97 -0.50 12.05 -4.48
C GLY A 97 -1.54 11.01 -4.90
N PHE A 98 -2.78 11.43 -5.14
CA PHE A 98 -3.82 10.51 -5.59
C PHE A 98 -3.70 10.13 -7.07
N ASN A 99 -3.01 10.91 -7.89
CA ASN A 99 -2.89 10.63 -9.32
C ASN A 99 -2.31 9.26 -9.63
N ILE A 100 -1.33 8.80 -8.86
CA ILE A 100 -0.75 7.48 -9.05
C ILE A 100 -1.75 6.37 -8.68
N HIS A 101 -2.56 6.59 -7.65
CA HIS A 101 -3.65 5.67 -7.26
C HIS A 101 -4.75 5.64 -8.32
N SER A 102 -5.15 6.82 -8.79
CA SER A 102 -6.15 6.99 -9.85
C SER A 102 -5.74 6.27 -11.13
N ALA A 103 -4.46 6.37 -11.52
CA ALA A 103 -3.95 5.67 -12.70
C ALA A 103 -4.20 4.14 -12.63
N VAL A 104 -4.01 3.55 -11.46
CA VAL A 104 -4.26 2.11 -11.25
C VAL A 104 -5.76 1.83 -11.24
N HIS A 105 -6.53 2.58 -10.46
CA HIS A 105 -7.96 2.33 -10.29
C HIS A 105 -8.77 2.51 -11.59
N GLU A 106 -8.33 3.41 -12.47
CA GLU A 106 -9.00 3.65 -13.77
C GLU A 106 -9.05 2.41 -14.67
N VAL A 107 -8.00 1.59 -14.64
CA VAL A 107 -7.83 0.47 -15.58
C VAL A 107 -7.92 -0.91 -14.91
N ARG A 108 -7.97 -0.94 -13.58
CA ARG A 108 -7.94 -2.19 -12.81
C ARG A 108 -9.14 -2.26 -11.87
N GLU A 109 -10.29 -2.66 -12.42
CA GLU A 109 -11.52 -2.87 -11.62
C GLU A 109 -11.35 -3.96 -10.55
N ASP A 110 -10.43 -4.91 -10.75
CA ASP A 110 -10.08 -5.95 -9.78
C ASP A 110 -9.32 -5.43 -8.57
N VAL A 111 -8.76 -4.21 -8.65
CA VAL A 111 -7.97 -3.63 -7.57
C VAL A 111 -8.87 -2.85 -6.62
N GLY A 112 -8.97 -3.35 -5.39
CA GLY A 112 -9.69 -2.67 -4.31
C GLY A 112 -8.79 -1.83 -3.40
N CYS A 113 -7.47 -2.06 -3.42
CA CYS A 113 -6.53 -1.32 -2.58
C CYS A 113 -5.20 -1.11 -3.31
N VAL A 114 -4.73 0.13 -3.29
CA VAL A 114 -3.40 0.52 -3.77
C VAL A 114 -2.61 1.06 -2.58
N MET A 115 -1.45 0.47 -2.32
CA MET A 115 -0.55 0.87 -1.23
C MET A 115 0.81 1.26 -1.80
N HIS A 116 1.31 2.42 -1.39
CA HIS A 116 2.58 2.98 -1.86
C HIS A 116 3.43 3.40 -0.68
N THR A 117 4.72 3.04 -0.71
CA THR A 117 5.69 3.33 0.35
C THR A 117 6.99 3.88 -0.23
N HIS A 118 7.73 4.63 0.61
CA HIS A 118 9.05 5.18 0.31
C HIS A 118 10.13 4.64 1.27
N THR A 119 10.08 3.39 1.65
CA THR A 119 11.09 2.87 2.59
C THR A 119 12.49 2.95 1.99
N VAL A 120 13.49 3.11 2.85
CA VAL A 120 14.88 3.14 2.43
C VAL A 120 15.23 1.86 1.65
N ALA A 121 14.82 0.70 2.17
CA ALA A 121 15.09 -0.57 1.49
C ALA A 121 14.40 -0.65 0.13
N GLY A 122 13.14 -0.26 0.03
CA GLY A 122 12.39 -0.27 -1.23
C GLY A 122 12.99 0.67 -2.26
N VAL A 123 13.30 1.91 -1.87
CA VAL A 123 13.95 2.88 -2.76
C VAL A 123 15.32 2.38 -3.20
N ALA A 124 16.13 1.85 -2.27
CA ALA A 124 17.48 1.39 -2.57
C ALA A 124 17.48 0.26 -3.62
N VAL A 125 16.61 -0.74 -3.47
CA VAL A 125 16.50 -1.82 -4.47
C VAL A 125 15.94 -1.28 -5.79
N SER A 126 14.97 -0.35 -5.73
CA SER A 126 14.42 0.28 -6.94
C SER A 126 15.46 1.04 -7.75
N ALA A 127 16.54 1.48 -7.12
CA ALA A 127 17.66 2.17 -7.73
C ALA A 127 18.73 1.21 -8.29
N GLN A 128 18.63 -0.07 -8.01
CA GLN A 128 19.53 -1.09 -8.56
C GLN A 128 19.08 -1.47 -9.97
N ARG A 129 20.02 -1.54 -10.91
CA ARG A 129 19.71 -1.83 -12.31
C ARG A 129 18.95 -3.13 -12.51
N ASP A 130 19.34 -4.18 -11.80
CA ASP A 130 18.72 -5.49 -11.92
C ASP A 130 17.45 -5.64 -11.05
N GLY A 131 17.14 -4.65 -10.20
CA GLY A 131 15.97 -4.67 -9.34
C GLY A 131 15.96 -5.83 -8.35
N VAL A 132 14.81 -6.45 -8.17
CA VAL A 132 14.64 -7.59 -7.27
C VAL A 132 15.33 -8.82 -7.81
N LEU A 133 16.21 -9.42 -6.99
CA LEU A 133 16.94 -10.63 -7.32
C LEU A 133 16.24 -11.87 -6.72
N PRO A 134 16.34 -13.04 -7.40
CA PRO A 134 15.72 -14.28 -6.92
C PRO A 134 16.60 -14.97 -5.86
N ILE A 135 16.84 -14.31 -4.72
CA ILE A 135 17.78 -14.78 -3.70
C ILE A 135 17.12 -15.12 -2.37
N SER A 136 15.79 -15.09 -2.30
CA SER A 136 15.05 -15.41 -1.07
C SER A 136 13.74 -16.09 -1.39
N GLN A 137 13.16 -16.79 -0.42
CA GLN A 137 11.80 -17.30 -0.54
C GLN A 137 10.82 -16.16 -0.78
N GLN A 138 10.98 -15.03 -0.07
CA GLN A 138 10.13 -13.86 -0.21
C GLN A 138 10.15 -13.30 -1.63
N SER A 139 11.32 -13.22 -2.26
CA SER A 139 11.42 -12.74 -3.64
C SER A 139 10.68 -13.64 -4.63
N THR A 140 10.54 -14.92 -4.34
CA THR A 140 9.81 -15.85 -5.22
C THR A 140 8.32 -15.50 -5.30
N PHE A 141 7.73 -14.97 -4.22
CA PHE A 141 6.33 -14.54 -4.19
C PHE A 141 6.09 -13.24 -4.93
N VAL A 142 7.13 -12.42 -5.07
CA VAL A 142 7.06 -11.10 -5.72
C VAL A 142 7.34 -11.20 -7.22
N LEU A 143 8.39 -11.92 -7.59
CA LEU A 143 8.91 -11.94 -8.97
C LEU A 143 7.89 -12.44 -10.02
N GLY A 144 6.97 -13.31 -9.63
CA GLY A 144 5.94 -13.81 -10.54
C GLY A 144 4.92 -12.78 -10.99
N SER A 145 4.84 -11.61 -10.33
CA SER A 145 3.85 -10.56 -10.62
C SER A 145 4.45 -9.16 -10.43
N LEU A 146 5.71 -8.98 -10.78
CA LEU A 146 6.45 -7.73 -10.61
C LEU A 146 6.60 -6.99 -11.91
N ALA A 147 6.30 -5.70 -11.88
CA ALA A 147 6.57 -4.75 -12.96
C ALA A 147 7.45 -3.61 -12.45
N TYR A 148 8.01 -2.86 -13.38
CA TYR A 148 8.86 -1.70 -13.12
C TYR A 148 8.33 -0.51 -13.90
N HIS A 149 8.44 0.68 -13.31
CA HIS A 149 8.10 1.94 -13.96
C HIS A 149 9.23 2.94 -13.75
N ASP A 150 9.72 3.56 -14.85
CA ASP A 150 10.81 4.52 -14.79
C ASP A 150 10.37 5.81 -14.08
N TYR A 151 11.33 6.45 -13.41
CA TYR A 151 11.11 7.70 -12.70
C TYR A 151 10.98 8.87 -13.69
N GLU A 152 9.86 9.59 -13.62
CA GLU A 152 9.56 10.71 -14.52
C GLU A 152 9.51 12.08 -13.80
N GLY A 153 9.85 12.13 -12.50
CA GLY A 153 9.91 13.37 -11.73
C GLY A 153 9.17 13.30 -10.40
N VAL A 154 9.25 14.38 -9.62
CA VAL A 154 8.71 14.45 -8.26
C VAL A 154 7.17 14.38 -8.26
N ALA A 155 6.53 15.14 -9.15
CA ALA A 155 5.08 15.19 -9.26
C ALA A 155 4.62 14.22 -10.35
N PHE A 156 3.72 13.32 -9.96
CA PHE A 156 3.09 12.41 -10.93
C PHE A 156 2.08 13.22 -11.76
N ARG A 157 2.28 13.26 -13.09
CA ARG A 157 1.49 14.07 -14.02
C ARG A 157 0.43 13.22 -14.72
N GLU A 158 -0.64 13.88 -15.19
CA GLU A 158 -1.69 13.22 -15.96
C GLU A 158 -1.15 12.50 -17.21
N ASP A 159 -0.18 13.08 -17.91
CA ASP A 159 0.41 12.50 -19.10
C ASP A 159 1.30 11.26 -18.83
N GLU A 160 1.64 11.02 -17.57
CA GLU A 160 2.37 9.82 -17.13
C GLU A 160 1.44 8.60 -16.94
N LYS A 161 0.15 8.82 -16.68
CA LYS A 161 -0.80 7.75 -16.39
C LYS A 161 -0.79 6.61 -17.42
N PRO A 162 -0.88 6.88 -18.73
CA PRO A 162 -0.88 5.77 -19.71
C PRO A 162 0.37 4.91 -19.65
N ARG A 163 1.54 5.49 -19.38
CA ARG A 163 2.79 4.74 -19.29
C ARG A 163 2.83 3.87 -18.03
N LEU A 164 2.40 4.39 -16.90
CA LEU A 164 2.31 3.60 -15.66
C LEU A 164 1.32 2.47 -15.81
N GLN A 165 0.15 2.74 -16.37
CA GLN A 165 -0.89 1.74 -16.62
C GLN A 165 -0.38 0.61 -17.52
N ALA A 166 0.35 0.95 -18.58
CA ALA A 166 0.93 -0.03 -19.49
C ALA A 166 2.02 -0.87 -18.79
N ASP A 167 2.88 -0.22 -17.99
CA ASP A 167 3.94 -0.90 -17.26
C ASP A 167 3.39 -1.85 -16.20
N LEU A 168 2.36 -1.43 -15.45
CA LEU A 168 1.73 -2.26 -14.43
C LEU A 168 1.04 -3.49 -15.04
N GLY A 169 0.29 -3.28 -16.13
CA GLY A 169 -0.51 -4.35 -16.74
C GLY A 169 -1.41 -5.03 -15.72
N ASP A 170 -1.32 -6.36 -15.65
CA ASP A 170 -2.07 -7.20 -14.71
C ASP A 170 -1.30 -7.54 -13.42
N LYS A 171 -0.16 -6.90 -13.21
CA LYS A 171 0.74 -7.21 -12.08
C LYS A 171 0.19 -6.69 -10.76
N ARG A 172 0.68 -7.28 -9.67
CA ARG A 172 0.31 -6.88 -8.29
C ARG A 172 1.38 -6.06 -7.60
N PHE A 173 2.64 -6.16 -8.06
CA PHE A 173 3.78 -5.45 -7.51
C PHE A 173 4.35 -4.53 -8.58
N LEU A 174 4.54 -3.26 -8.23
CA LEU A 174 5.16 -2.28 -9.11
C LEU A 174 6.32 -1.61 -8.39
N MET A 175 7.52 -1.79 -8.91
CA MET A 175 8.70 -1.08 -8.42
C MET A 175 8.83 0.22 -9.20
N LEU A 176 8.65 1.32 -8.49
CA LEU A 176 8.84 2.67 -9.03
C LEU A 176 10.32 3.00 -8.92
N ARG A 177 11.03 3.01 -10.04
CA ARG A 177 12.49 3.24 -10.10
C ARG A 177 12.86 4.55 -9.41
N ASN A 178 13.85 4.50 -8.51
CA ASN A 178 14.34 5.66 -7.75
C ASN A 178 13.29 6.32 -6.84
N HIS A 179 12.18 5.67 -6.57
CA HIS A 179 11.04 6.28 -5.90
C HIS A 179 10.50 5.44 -4.74
N GLY A 180 10.17 4.18 -4.98
CA GLY A 180 9.61 3.34 -3.94
C GLY A 180 8.83 2.15 -4.47
N LEU A 181 7.99 1.60 -3.59
CA LEU A 181 7.21 0.41 -3.83
C LEU A 181 5.73 0.73 -3.95
N LEU A 182 5.04 -0.01 -4.81
CA LEU A 182 3.58 0.04 -4.92
C LEU A 182 3.04 -1.37 -5.05
N VAL A 183 1.94 -1.66 -4.36
CA VAL A 183 1.17 -2.87 -4.56
C VAL A 183 -0.26 -2.52 -4.94
N ALA A 184 -0.82 -3.33 -5.83
CA ALA A 184 -2.20 -3.21 -6.31
C ALA A 184 -2.89 -4.54 -6.05
N SER A 185 -3.85 -4.58 -5.15
CA SER A 185 -4.44 -5.82 -4.66
C SER A 185 -5.96 -5.73 -4.57
N ARG A 186 -6.60 -6.89 -4.53
CA ARG A 186 -8.07 -6.98 -4.47
C ARG A 186 -8.63 -6.40 -3.17
N THR A 187 -7.93 -6.64 -2.05
CA THR A 187 -8.39 -6.24 -0.71
C THR A 187 -7.26 -5.53 0.05
N ILE A 188 -7.63 -4.83 1.11
CA ILE A 188 -6.66 -4.20 2.03
C ILE A 188 -5.76 -5.28 2.66
N ALA A 189 -6.33 -6.40 3.07
CA ALA A 189 -5.58 -7.50 3.67
C ALA A 189 -4.52 -8.07 2.71
N ASP A 190 -4.89 -8.29 1.45
CA ASP A 190 -3.96 -8.75 0.42
C ASP A 190 -2.88 -7.70 0.13
N ALA A 191 -3.25 -6.43 0.06
CA ALA A 191 -2.30 -5.35 -0.17
C ALA A 191 -1.25 -5.29 0.94
N PHE A 192 -1.67 -5.41 2.18
CA PHE A 192 -0.73 -5.39 3.31
C PHE A 192 0.22 -6.60 3.28
N LEU A 193 -0.30 -7.80 3.07
CA LEU A 193 0.55 -9.00 2.96
C LEU A 193 1.54 -8.86 1.79
N ASN A 194 1.08 -8.41 0.64
CA ASN A 194 1.94 -8.20 -0.53
C ASN A 194 3.02 -7.15 -0.25
N MET A 195 2.67 -6.04 0.41
CA MET A 195 3.67 -5.04 0.78
C MET A 195 4.67 -5.58 1.80
N TYR A 196 4.21 -6.39 2.75
CA TYR A 196 5.11 -7.06 3.71
C TYR A 196 6.14 -7.94 2.99
N LEU A 197 5.71 -8.73 2.03
CA LEU A 197 6.59 -9.57 1.22
C LEU A 197 7.54 -8.74 0.36
N PHE A 198 7.04 -7.68 -0.25
CA PHE A 198 7.83 -6.79 -1.10
C PHE A 198 8.92 -6.07 -0.31
N GLU A 199 8.55 -5.50 0.83
CA GLU A 199 9.48 -4.84 1.74
C GLU A 199 10.52 -5.82 2.28
N SER A 200 10.10 -7.01 2.71
CA SER A 200 11.01 -8.04 3.23
C SER A 200 12.01 -8.49 2.16
N THR A 201 11.55 -8.65 0.93
CA THR A 201 12.40 -8.99 -0.22
C THR A 201 13.52 -7.96 -0.40
N CYS A 202 13.17 -6.67 -0.36
CA CYS A 202 14.13 -5.59 -0.51
C CYS A 202 15.14 -5.56 0.66
N ARG A 203 14.66 -5.70 1.88
CA ARG A 203 15.52 -5.70 3.07
C ARG A 203 16.50 -6.88 3.07
N ILE A 204 16.03 -8.07 2.71
CA ILE A 204 16.87 -9.27 2.62
C ILE A 204 17.95 -9.08 1.56
N GLN A 205 17.58 -8.55 0.40
CA GLN A 205 18.55 -8.32 -0.70
C GLN A 205 19.68 -7.39 -0.26
N LEU A 206 19.34 -6.26 0.37
CA LEU A 206 20.34 -5.32 0.86
C LEU A 206 21.24 -5.95 1.93
N ALA A 207 20.67 -6.72 2.85
CA ALA A 207 21.43 -7.41 3.87
C ALA A 207 22.39 -8.43 3.25
N ALA A 208 21.93 -9.21 2.28
CA ALA A 208 22.77 -10.20 1.59
C ALA A 208 23.91 -9.55 0.79
N GLN A 209 23.66 -8.37 0.20
CA GLN A 209 24.64 -7.65 -0.58
C GLN A 209 25.68 -6.89 0.27
N SER A 210 25.37 -6.59 1.52
CA SER A 210 26.13 -5.67 2.36
C SER A 210 27.59 -6.11 2.61
N GLY A 211 27.85 -7.41 2.64
CA GLY A 211 29.20 -7.95 2.88
C GLY A 211 29.99 -8.26 1.63
N GLY A 212 29.45 -8.06 0.43
CA GLY A 212 30.11 -8.36 -0.83
C GLY A 212 30.26 -9.86 -1.10
N ALA A 213 29.63 -10.73 -0.32
CA ALA A 213 29.69 -12.17 -0.57
C ALA A 213 28.95 -12.56 -1.85
N ALA A 214 29.36 -13.65 -2.47
CA ALA A 214 28.65 -14.19 -3.63
C ALA A 214 27.26 -14.66 -3.21
N LEU A 215 26.26 -14.43 -4.07
CA LEU A 215 24.87 -14.73 -3.78
C LEU A 215 24.47 -16.08 -4.41
N THR A 216 23.62 -16.81 -3.71
CA THR A 216 22.99 -18.03 -4.23
C THR A 216 21.59 -17.68 -4.73
N GLU A 217 21.35 -17.91 -6.01
CA GLU A 217 20.02 -17.69 -6.60
C GLU A 217 19.13 -18.92 -6.47
N VAL A 218 17.84 -18.69 -6.35
CA VAL A 218 16.82 -19.75 -6.36
C VAL A 218 16.76 -20.36 -7.76
N ASP A 219 16.70 -21.69 -7.84
CA ASP A 219 16.59 -22.41 -9.11
C ASP A 219 15.34 -21.96 -9.89
N PRO A 220 15.48 -21.60 -11.19
CA PRO A 220 14.34 -21.19 -12.01
C PRO A 220 13.21 -22.20 -12.09
N GLY A 221 13.52 -23.49 -12.00
CA GLY A 221 12.52 -24.55 -11.97
C GLY A 221 11.65 -24.51 -10.71
N ILE A 222 12.20 -24.08 -9.59
CA ILE A 222 11.47 -23.91 -8.34
C ILE A 222 10.53 -22.71 -8.45
N MET A 223 10.97 -21.63 -9.09
CA MET A 223 10.17 -20.43 -9.30
C MET A 223 8.82 -20.73 -9.98
N ALA A 224 8.81 -21.65 -10.93
CA ALA A 224 7.59 -22.00 -11.68
C ALA A 224 6.47 -22.60 -10.80
N GLY A 225 6.81 -23.22 -9.65
CA GLY A 225 5.84 -23.83 -8.74
C GLY A 225 5.36 -22.94 -7.59
N VAL A 226 5.90 -21.74 -7.45
CA VAL A 226 5.69 -20.89 -6.26
C VAL A 226 4.23 -20.47 -6.08
N SER A 227 3.53 -20.14 -7.15
CA SER A 227 2.13 -19.72 -7.06
C SER A 227 1.24 -20.80 -6.41
N ARG A 228 1.47 -22.07 -6.75
CA ARG A 228 0.74 -23.19 -6.14
C ARG A 228 1.12 -23.38 -4.67
N ALA A 229 2.42 -23.35 -4.35
CA ALA A 229 2.92 -23.50 -3.00
C ALA A 229 2.41 -22.38 -2.07
N SER A 230 2.37 -21.14 -2.56
CA SER A 230 1.86 -19.98 -1.84
C SER A 230 0.38 -20.15 -1.46
N LYS A 231 -0.44 -20.66 -2.38
CA LYS A 231 -1.87 -20.91 -2.12
C LYS A 231 -2.06 -21.98 -1.04
N VAL A 232 -1.24 -23.03 -1.04
CA VAL A 232 -1.29 -24.07 -0.01
C VAL A 232 -0.95 -23.49 1.35
N GLN A 233 0.09 -22.67 1.44
CA GLN A 233 0.58 -22.09 2.71
C GLN A 233 -0.47 -21.22 3.41
N THR A 234 -1.28 -20.47 2.67
CA THR A 234 -2.34 -19.62 3.23
C THR A 234 -3.71 -20.30 3.22
N GLY A 235 -3.82 -21.55 2.81
CA GLY A 235 -5.09 -22.24 2.62
C GLY A 235 -5.97 -21.58 1.55
N GLY A 236 -5.37 -20.88 0.60
CA GLY A 236 -6.09 -20.15 -0.44
C GLY A 236 -6.66 -18.80 0.01
N GLN A 237 -6.47 -18.40 1.28
CA GLN A 237 -7.07 -17.18 1.85
C GLN A 237 -6.25 -15.90 1.57
N GLY A 238 -4.96 -16.04 1.15
CA GLY A 238 -4.09 -14.89 0.94
C GLY A 238 -3.95 -14.03 2.18
N GLY A 239 -4.12 -12.71 2.04
CA GLY A 239 -4.04 -11.76 3.14
C GLY A 239 -5.05 -12.00 4.26
N ASN A 240 -6.20 -12.58 3.96
CA ASN A 240 -7.24 -12.87 4.96
C ASN A 240 -6.78 -13.89 6.00
N PHE A 241 -5.77 -14.69 5.70
CA PHE A 241 -5.20 -15.62 6.66
C PHE A 241 -4.45 -14.89 7.79
N VAL A 242 -3.71 -13.84 7.46
CA VAL A 242 -2.87 -13.11 8.42
C VAL A 242 -3.58 -11.89 9.03
N TRP A 243 -4.58 -11.35 8.35
CA TRP A 243 -5.23 -10.09 8.74
C TRP A 243 -5.81 -10.13 10.17
N PRO A 244 -6.53 -11.16 10.61
CA PRO A 244 -7.03 -11.20 11.99
C PRO A 244 -5.90 -11.16 13.03
N ALA A 245 -4.76 -11.78 12.77
CA ALA A 245 -3.60 -11.73 13.66
C ALA A 245 -2.99 -10.33 13.71
N LEU A 246 -2.91 -9.64 12.57
CA LEU A 246 -2.43 -8.26 12.49
C LEU A 246 -3.36 -7.30 13.25
N ILE A 247 -4.66 -7.48 13.12
CA ILE A 247 -5.66 -6.68 13.86
C ILE A 247 -5.51 -6.90 15.36
N ARG A 248 -5.36 -8.14 15.83
CA ARG A 248 -5.13 -8.41 17.25
C ARG A 248 -3.84 -7.78 17.76
N LYS A 249 -2.77 -7.81 16.95
CA LYS A 249 -1.51 -7.13 17.27
C LYS A 249 -1.71 -5.63 17.41
N LEU A 250 -2.39 -5.02 16.45
CA LEU A 250 -2.65 -3.59 16.45
C LEU A 250 -3.54 -3.19 17.64
N ASP A 251 -4.56 -3.98 17.96
CA ASP A 251 -5.45 -3.72 19.09
C ASP A 251 -4.72 -3.73 20.44
N ARG A 252 -3.68 -4.54 20.57
CA ARG A 252 -2.83 -4.53 21.77
C ARG A 252 -1.95 -3.28 21.88
N VAL A 253 -1.65 -2.64 20.74
CA VAL A 253 -0.85 -1.40 20.71
C VAL A 253 -1.75 -0.19 20.92
N ASP A 254 -2.76 -0.01 20.08
CA ASP A 254 -3.69 1.13 20.12
C ASP A 254 -4.92 0.85 19.25
N PRO A 255 -6.09 0.60 19.85
CA PRO A 255 -7.33 0.33 19.10
C PRO A 255 -8.03 1.58 18.58
N SER A 256 -7.50 2.78 18.78
CA SER A 256 -8.18 4.05 18.46
C SER A 256 -8.44 4.25 16.95
N TYR A 257 -7.80 3.48 16.09
CA TYR A 257 -8.06 3.54 14.64
C TYR A 257 -9.53 3.18 14.29
N LYS A 258 -10.22 2.48 15.18
CA LYS A 258 -11.62 2.04 14.96
C LYS A 258 -12.66 3.16 15.10
N THR A 259 -12.27 4.33 15.52
CA THR A 259 -13.19 5.43 15.78
C THR A 259 -13.45 6.36 14.58
#